data_92ede3b17c66dc0220f83049e0cb6460
#
_entry.id   92ede3b17c66dc0220f83049e0cb6460
#
_cell.length_a   1.000
_cell.length_b   1.000
_cell.length_c   1.000
_cell.angle_alpha   90.00
_cell.angle_beta   90.00
_cell.angle_gamma   90.00
#
_symmetry.space_group_name_H-M   'P 1'
#
loop_
_entity.id
_entity.type
_entity.pdbx_description
1 polymer ?
#
loop_
_entity_poly.entity_id
_entity_poly.type
_entity_poly.pdbx_seq_one_letter_code
_entity_poly.pdbx_strand_id
1 'polypeptide(L)'
;MTVGTMRVKLMIRDALSLKDKRRVVKGLKDVVRNRHNVSVAEVEALDNRQQAVLGFAMVGNDAQYIDGALAKVVDLIRAHPVAELIDYEVEIY
;
A
#
# COMPACT_ATOMS: atom_id res chain seq x y z
N MET A 1 -5.38 -22.86 0.03
CA MET A 1 -4.91 -21.54 0.49
C MET A 1 -4.78 -20.62 -0.71
N THR A 2 -5.29 -19.42 -0.59
CA THR A 2 -5.22 -18.40 -1.63
C THR A 2 -4.39 -17.24 -1.13
N VAL A 3 -3.55 -16.68 -2.00
CA VAL A 3 -2.71 -15.52 -1.67
C VAL A 3 -3.01 -14.41 -2.68
N GLY A 4 -3.32 -13.22 -2.17
CA GLY A 4 -3.42 -12.03 -2.98
C GLY A 4 -2.22 -11.13 -2.72
N THR A 5 -1.66 -10.57 -3.77
CA THR A 5 -0.62 -9.57 -3.67
C THR A 5 -1.06 -8.29 -4.37
N MET A 6 -0.57 -7.17 -3.88
CA MET A 6 -0.85 -5.87 -4.51
C MET A 6 0.40 -5.01 -4.43
N ARG A 7 0.72 -4.36 -5.53
CA ARG A 7 1.83 -3.42 -5.61
C ARG A 7 1.23 -2.05 -5.91
N VAL A 8 1.56 -1.08 -5.09
CA VAL A 8 0.99 0.27 -5.17
C VAL A 8 2.10 1.30 -5.32
N LYS A 9 1.99 2.13 -6.33
CA LYS A 9 2.91 3.24 -6.55
C LYS A 9 2.28 4.53 -6.05
N LEU A 10 3.02 5.25 -5.20
CA LEU A 10 2.57 6.49 -4.56
C LEU A 10 3.50 7.64 -4.88
N MET A 11 2.94 8.84 -4.92
CA MET A 11 3.69 10.10 -4.96
C MET A 11 3.36 10.91 -3.71
N ILE A 12 4.41 11.36 -3.02
CA ILE A 12 4.30 12.20 -1.82
C ILE A 12 4.98 13.53 -2.14
N ARG A 13 4.22 14.42 -2.81
CA ARG A 13 4.78 15.64 -3.43
C ARG A 13 5.37 16.59 -2.41
N ASP A 14 4.81 16.63 -1.19
CA ASP A 14 5.23 17.54 -0.15
C ASP A 14 6.44 17.05 0.64
N ALA A 15 6.92 15.85 0.38
CA ALA A 15 8.09 15.32 1.06
C ALA A 15 9.36 16.01 0.56
N LEU A 16 10.10 16.60 1.48
CA LEU A 16 11.35 17.31 1.19
C LEU A 16 12.58 16.48 1.53
N SER A 17 12.39 15.32 2.16
CA SER A 17 13.46 14.42 2.57
C SER A 17 12.97 12.99 2.64
N LEU A 18 13.92 12.04 2.73
CA LEU A 18 13.57 10.64 2.99
C LEU A 18 12.85 10.47 4.32
N LYS A 19 13.23 11.25 5.32
CA LYS A 19 12.57 11.22 6.63
C LYS A 19 11.10 11.61 6.51
N ASP A 20 10.80 12.65 5.75
CA ASP A 20 9.41 13.08 5.51
C ASP A 20 8.61 11.98 4.83
N LYS A 21 9.18 11.39 3.77
CA LYS A 21 8.51 10.29 3.06
C LYS A 21 8.27 9.09 3.98
N ARG A 22 9.27 8.68 4.74
CA ARG A 22 9.16 7.53 5.63
C ARG A 22 8.10 7.72 6.70
N ARG A 23 7.93 8.95 7.18
CA ARG A 23 6.88 9.27 8.15
C ARG A 23 5.49 9.05 7.55
N VAL A 24 5.26 9.53 6.33
CA VAL A 24 3.99 9.36 5.63
C VAL A 24 3.73 7.88 5.34
N VAL A 25 4.72 7.18 4.82
CA VAL A 25 4.63 5.74 4.50
C VAL A 25 4.33 4.92 5.76
N LYS A 26 5.02 5.22 6.86
CA LYS A 26 4.77 4.52 8.13
C LYS A 26 3.34 4.71 8.62
N GLY A 27 2.86 5.95 8.59
CA GLY A 27 1.49 6.25 9.00
C GLY A 27 0.46 5.52 8.14
N LEU A 28 0.67 5.49 6.83
CA LEU A 28 -0.20 4.79 5.90
C LEU A 28 -0.20 3.27 6.14
N LYS A 29 0.98 2.68 6.34
CA LYS A 29 1.09 1.26 6.67
C LYS A 29 0.35 0.93 7.97
N ASP A 30 0.49 1.75 8.98
CA ASP A 30 -0.18 1.55 10.27
C ASP A 30 -1.70 1.59 10.12
N VAL A 31 -2.22 2.55 9.36
CA VAL A 31 -3.67 2.65 9.10
C VAL A 31 -4.18 1.40 8.39
N VAL A 32 -3.48 0.92 7.38
CA VAL A 32 -3.89 -0.27 6.62
C VAL A 32 -3.85 -1.51 7.52
N ARG A 33 -2.78 -1.69 8.29
CA ARG A 33 -2.63 -2.85 9.20
C ARG A 33 -3.71 -2.88 10.27
N ASN A 34 -4.14 -1.72 10.75
CA ASN A 34 -5.17 -1.65 11.78
C ASN A 34 -6.56 -2.07 11.27
N ARG A 35 -6.79 -1.96 9.98
CA ARG A 35 -8.11 -2.25 9.38
C ARG A 35 -8.15 -3.53 8.59
N HIS A 36 -7.01 -4.04 8.14
CA HIS A 36 -6.92 -5.21 7.28
C HIS A 36 -5.81 -6.14 7.71
N ASN A 37 -6.07 -7.42 7.60
CA ASN A 37 -5.08 -8.45 7.90
C ASN A 37 -4.15 -8.63 6.69
N VAL A 38 -3.22 -7.70 6.54
CA VAL A 38 -2.25 -7.72 5.44
C VAL A 38 -0.85 -7.55 5.97
N SER A 39 0.10 -8.14 5.25
CA SER A 39 1.51 -7.81 5.37
C SER A 39 1.81 -6.69 4.39
N VAL A 40 2.49 -5.63 4.82
CA VAL A 40 2.81 -4.50 3.97
C VAL A 40 4.24 -4.03 4.21
N ALA A 41 4.94 -3.70 3.13
CA ALA A 41 6.29 -3.17 3.18
C ALA A 41 6.52 -2.22 2.02
N GLU A 42 7.45 -1.29 2.20
CA GLU A 42 7.97 -0.52 1.07
C GLU A 42 8.97 -1.41 0.33
N VAL A 43 8.74 -1.64 -0.96
CA VAL A 43 9.47 -2.67 -1.72
C VAL A 43 10.34 -2.12 -2.84
N GLU A 44 10.11 -0.88 -3.29
CA GLU A 44 10.91 -0.22 -4.32
C GLU A 44 11.02 1.27 -4.03
N ALA A 45 11.92 1.96 -4.74
CA ALA A 45 12.12 3.41 -4.63
C ALA A 45 12.51 3.86 -3.23
N LEU A 46 13.21 3.01 -2.47
CA LEU A 46 13.52 3.26 -1.06
C LEU A 46 14.30 4.55 -0.84
N ASP A 47 15.16 4.92 -1.79
CA ASP A 47 15.99 6.13 -1.70
C ASP A 47 15.36 7.35 -2.39
N ASN A 48 14.17 7.21 -2.96
CA ASN A 48 13.47 8.32 -3.59
C ASN A 48 12.71 9.11 -2.51
N ARG A 49 12.84 10.44 -2.54
CA ARG A 49 12.24 11.31 -1.52
C ARG A 49 10.73 11.48 -1.68
N GLN A 50 10.21 11.30 -2.89
CA GLN A 50 8.81 11.60 -3.21
C GLN A 50 8.02 10.40 -3.70
N GLN A 51 8.69 9.37 -4.21
CA GLN A 51 8.01 8.17 -4.67
C GLN A 51 8.15 7.05 -3.65
N ALA A 52 7.09 6.26 -3.51
CA ALA A 52 7.12 5.05 -2.72
C ALA A 52 6.39 3.95 -3.48
N VAL A 53 6.89 2.73 -3.39
CA VAL A 53 6.20 1.55 -3.90
C VAL A 53 5.98 0.60 -2.73
N LEU A 54 4.71 0.35 -2.42
CA LEU A 54 4.31 -0.54 -1.33
C LEU A 54 3.87 -1.88 -1.88
N GLY A 55 4.31 -2.93 -1.23
CA GLY A 55 3.85 -4.29 -1.50
C GLY A 55 2.93 -4.76 -0.39
N PHE A 56 1.81 -5.39 -0.76
CA PHE A 56 0.84 -5.96 0.16
C PHE A 56 0.66 -7.43 -0.14
N ALA A 57 0.47 -8.22 0.91
CA ALA A 57 0.12 -9.63 0.76
C ALA A 57 -0.98 -9.99 1.75
N MET A 58 -1.95 -10.77 1.28
CA MET A 58 -3.06 -11.27 2.08
C MET A 58 -3.26 -12.75 1.80
N VAL A 59 -3.47 -13.51 2.86
CA VAL A 59 -3.75 -14.94 2.78
C VAL A 59 -5.21 -15.18 3.16
N GLY A 60 -5.85 -16.11 2.48
CA GLY A 60 -7.22 -16.52 2.80
C GLY A 60 -7.61 -17.80 2.11
N ASN A 61 -8.89 -18.11 2.10
CA ASN A 61 -9.43 -19.30 1.47
C ASN A 61 -10.43 -18.99 0.35
N ASP A 62 -10.57 -17.72 -0.02
CA ASP A 62 -11.54 -17.27 -1.02
C ASP A 62 -10.93 -16.11 -1.82
N ALA A 63 -10.72 -16.33 -3.11
CA ALA A 63 -10.12 -15.33 -4.01
C ALA A 63 -10.98 -14.07 -4.12
N GLN A 64 -12.29 -14.20 -4.18
CA GLN A 64 -13.21 -13.07 -4.27
C GLN A 64 -13.14 -12.17 -3.03
N TYR A 65 -13.07 -12.79 -1.86
CA TYR A 65 -12.92 -12.03 -0.61
C TYR A 65 -11.61 -11.24 -0.59
N ILE A 66 -10.52 -11.91 -0.97
CA ILE A 66 -9.19 -11.25 -1.00
C ILE A 66 -9.19 -10.09 -1.98
N ASP A 67 -9.71 -10.29 -3.18
CA ASP A 67 -9.80 -9.24 -4.19
C ASP A 67 -10.59 -8.03 -3.67
N GLY A 68 -11.74 -8.29 -3.05
CA GLY A 68 -12.55 -7.24 -2.44
C GLY A 68 -11.85 -6.52 -1.29
N ALA A 69 -11.12 -7.25 -0.45
CA ALA A 69 -10.36 -6.66 0.66
C ALA A 69 -9.23 -5.76 0.14
N LEU A 70 -8.51 -6.21 -0.89
CA LEU A 70 -7.45 -5.39 -1.50
C LEU A 70 -8.02 -4.14 -2.17
N ALA A 71 -9.22 -4.23 -2.76
CA ALA A 71 -9.91 -3.06 -3.31
C ALA A 71 -10.24 -2.04 -2.21
N LYS A 72 -10.62 -2.49 -1.02
CA LYS A 72 -10.85 -1.61 0.14
C LYS A 72 -9.56 -0.96 0.61
N VAL A 73 -8.44 -1.67 0.54
CA VAL A 73 -7.12 -1.08 0.84
C VAL A 73 -6.81 0.04 -0.14
N VAL A 74 -7.10 -0.13 -1.43
CA VAL A 74 -6.93 0.92 -2.44
C VAL A 74 -7.77 2.15 -2.09
N ASP A 75 -9.03 1.97 -1.71
CA ASP A 75 -9.90 3.08 -1.33
C ASP A 75 -9.35 3.82 -0.11
N LEU A 76 -8.83 3.09 0.85
CA LEU A 76 -8.22 3.65 2.06
C LEU A 76 -6.99 4.51 1.70
N ILE A 77 -6.16 4.02 0.78
CA ILE A 77 -4.99 4.75 0.30
C ILE A 77 -5.41 6.01 -0.44
N ARG A 78 -6.41 5.93 -1.33
CA ARG A 78 -6.93 7.08 -2.08
C ARG A 78 -7.49 8.17 -1.18
N ALA A 79 -8.00 7.81 -0.02
CA ALA A 79 -8.52 8.77 0.94
C ALA A 79 -7.42 9.49 1.73
N HIS A 80 -6.17 9.07 1.61
CA HIS A 80 -5.05 9.70 2.34
C HIS A 80 -4.78 11.09 1.77
N PRO A 81 -4.69 12.12 2.62
CA PRO A 81 -4.60 13.51 2.13
C PRO A 81 -3.26 13.89 1.51
N VAL A 82 -2.19 13.17 1.82
CA VAL A 82 -0.82 13.54 1.43
C VAL A 82 -0.23 12.58 0.40
N ALA A 83 -0.57 11.30 0.45
CA ALA A 83 -0.06 10.29 -0.47
C ALA A 83 -1.01 10.16 -1.66
N GLU A 84 -0.51 10.42 -2.87
CA GLU A 84 -1.28 10.31 -4.10
C GLU A 84 -1.04 8.94 -4.73
N LEU A 85 -2.12 8.20 -4.95
CA LEU A 85 -2.06 6.91 -5.65
C LEU A 85 -1.83 7.16 -7.14
N ILE A 86 -0.71 6.66 -7.67
CA ILE A 86 -0.36 6.81 -9.09
C ILE A 86 -0.85 5.60 -9.88
N ASP A 87 -0.57 4.40 -9.37
CA ASP A 87 -0.90 3.15 -10.06
C ASP A 87 -0.91 2.00 -9.07
N TYR A 88 -1.61 0.92 -9.40
CA TYR A 88 -1.56 -0.31 -8.61
C TYR A 88 -1.88 -1.51 -9.48
N GLU A 89 -1.42 -2.69 -9.07
CA GLU A 89 -1.75 -3.94 -9.72
C GLU A 89 -1.94 -5.04 -8.67
N VAL A 90 -2.87 -5.93 -8.92
CA VAL A 90 -3.25 -7.03 -8.03
C VAL A 90 -3.04 -8.36 -8.74
N GLU A 91 -2.49 -9.33 -8.02
CA GLU A 91 -2.39 -10.71 -8.49
C GLU A 91 -2.94 -11.64 -7.42
N ILE A 92 -3.73 -12.62 -7.85
CA ILE A 92 -4.32 -13.62 -6.95
C ILE A 92 -3.76 -14.99 -7.36
N TYR A 93 -3.25 -15.70 -6.39
CA TYR A 93 -2.64 -17.02 -6.60
C TYR A 93 -3.43 -18.12 -5.97
#